data_16426a7d0c667b0c09e8db2671a256e0
#
_entry.id   16426a7d0c667b0c09e8db2671a256e0
#
_cell.length_a   1.000
_cell.length_b   1.000
_cell.length_c   1.000
_cell.angle_alpha   90.00
_cell.angle_beta   90.00
_cell.angle_gamma   90.00
#
_symmetry.space_group_name_H-M   'P 1'
#
loop_
_entity.id
_entity.type
_entity.pdbx_description
1 polymer ?
#
loop_
_entity_poly.entity_id
_entity_poly.type
_entity_poly.pdbx_seq_one_letter_code
_entity_poly.pdbx_strand_id
1 'polypeptide(L)'
;MLLTGKSWKVYLAEPAFFAMMVSAQFIFLPFLFYRIWFIKGLSNLCFNRSTQKIYYKRLSKTFIFDWHNTGGGVFQRTEFGGSSFSTSYALAFAPRRADGSLHQKDCLWVDSNEPTDPDIKHVAEVWEYLRHFMDYGPDKLPPPGEANWWHRPLHAICLTPAEAWRHYAPWRTGEPGELQGKKNWQLPFWAVLFPYNLTVALCWCGVCWLFNVRAAPPPPEAFEQAPPQPDKRRPN
;
A
#
# COMPACT_ATOMS: atom_id res chain seq x y z
N MET A 1 -18.55 16.54 -34.09
CA MET A 1 -17.21 16.61 -34.68
C MET A 1 -17.06 15.42 -35.62
N LEU A 2 -17.21 15.65 -36.92
CA LEU A 2 -17.19 14.59 -37.95
C LEU A 2 -15.76 14.07 -38.06
N LEU A 3 -15.56 12.81 -37.71
CA LEU A 3 -14.31 12.08 -37.96
C LEU A 3 -14.18 11.99 -39.50
N THR A 4 -13.32 12.81 -40.04
CA THR A 4 -12.94 12.73 -41.47
C THR A 4 -12.36 11.32 -41.68
N GLY A 5 -12.92 10.57 -42.61
CA GLY A 5 -12.63 9.16 -42.90
C GLY A 5 -11.21 8.89 -43.42
N LYS A 6 -10.20 9.53 -42.86
CA LYS A 6 -8.79 9.20 -43.10
C LYS A 6 -8.48 7.84 -42.47
N SER A 7 -7.91 6.94 -43.23
CA SER A 7 -7.41 5.66 -42.74
C SER A 7 -6.47 5.89 -41.53
N TRP A 8 -6.60 5.08 -40.48
CA TRP A 8 -5.73 5.12 -39.28
C TRP A 8 -4.22 5.08 -39.63
N LYS A 9 -3.84 4.49 -40.78
CA LYS A 9 -2.47 4.49 -41.32
C LYS A 9 -1.95 5.90 -41.64
N VAL A 10 -2.83 6.82 -42.02
CA VAL A 10 -2.44 8.22 -42.31
C VAL A 10 -2.14 8.97 -41.03
N TYR A 11 -2.87 8.71 -39.93
CA TYR A 11 -2.59 9.31 -38.63
C TYR A 11 -1.28 8.83 -38.04
N LEU A 12 -0.92 7.55 -38.21
CA LEU A 12 0.37 7.02 -37.76
C LEU A 12 1.56 7.58 -38.55
N ALA A 13 1.33 8.02 -39.81
CA ALA A 13 2.37 8.62 -40.67
C ALA A 13 2.52 10.13 -40.42
N GLU A 14 1.64 10.78 -39.66
CA GLU A 14 1.77 12.20 -39.37
C GLU A 14 2.93 12.46 -38.40
N PRO A 15 3.89 13.35 -38.73
CA PRO A 15 5.04 13.64 -37.87
C PRO A 15 4.61 14.21 -36.52
N ALA A 16 3.48 14.90 -36.42
CA ALA A 16 2.92 15.39 -35.18
C ALA A 16 2.48 14.25 -34.24
N PHE A 17 1.85 13.19 -34.78
CA PHE A 17 1.50 12.01 -33.98
C PHE A 17 2.74 11.29 -33.47
N PHE A 18 3.75 11.12 -34.33
CA PHE A 18 5.01 10.51 -33.94
C PHE A 18 5.73 11.33 -32.85
N ALA A 19 5.79 12.66 -33.03
CA ALA A 19 6.38 13.56 -32.04
C ALA A 19 5.63 13.48 -30.70
N MET A 20 4.30 13.40 -30.71
CA MET A 20 3.49 13.23 -29.51
C MET A 20 3.77 11.89 -28.83
N MET A 21 3.86 10.81 -29.59
CA MET A 21 4.19 9.48 -29.03
C MET A 21 5.58 9.44 -28.44
N VAL A 22 6.57 10.05 -29.10
CA VAL A 22 7.94 10.14 -28.57
C VAL A 22 8.00 11.01 -27.33
N SER A 23 7.36 12.18 -27.32
CA SER A 23 7.34 13.07 -26.15
C SER A 23 6.66 12.43 -24.94
N ALA A 24 5.61 11.65 -25.17
CA ALA A 24 4.95 10.91 -24.09
C ALA A 24 5.92 9.93 -23.39
N GLN A 25 6.85 9.32 -24.10
CA GLN A 25 7.85 8.44 -23.52
C GLN A 25 8.79 9.16 -22.56
N PHE A 26 9.18 10.40 -22.89
CA PHE A 26 10.06 11.21 -22.03
C PHE A 26 9.42 11.57 -20.68
N ILE A 27 8.10 11.58 -20.60
CA ILE A 27 7.36 11.81 -19.33
C ILE A 27 7.11 10.47 -18.63
N PHE A 28 6.62 9.48 -19.38
CA PHE A 28 6.18 8.20 -18.79
C PHE A 28 7.35 7.37 -18.26
N LEU A 29 8.45 7.26 -19.00
CA LEU A 29 9.60 6.44 -18.58
C LEU A 29 10.27 6.95 -17.29
N PRO A 30 10.60 8.25 -17.13
CA PRO A 30 11.13 8.76 -15.87
C PRO A 30 10.20 8.51 -14.69
N PHE A 31 8.89 8.69 -14.89
CA PHE A 31 7.90 8.41 -13.85
C PHE A 31 7.86 6.92 -13.47
N LEU A 32 7.92 6.03 -14.47
CA LEU A 32 7.99 4.58 -14.25
C LEU A 32 9.24 4.19 -13.46
N PHE A 33 10.41 4.68 -13.87
CA PHE A 33 11.67 4.41 -13.17
C PHE A 33 11.68 4.99 -11.75
N TYR A 34 11.16 6.21 -11.58
CA TYR A 34 10.98 6.80 -10.26
C TYR A 34 10.11 5.92 -9.35
N ARG A 35 9.00 5.42 -9.86
CA ARG A 35 8.10 4.53 -9.13
C ARG A 35 8.80 3.22 -8.74
N ILE A 36 9.53 2.60 -9.66
CA ILE A 36 10.31 1.38 -9.40
C ILE A 36 11.35 1.63 -8.30
N TRP A 37 12.12 2.71 -8.45
CA TRP A 37 13.15 3.08 -7.49
C TRP A 37 12.56 3.35 -6.10
N PHE A 38 11.45 4.06 -6.05
CA PHE A 38 10.76 4.37 -4.80
C PHE A 38 10.28 3.09 -4.10
N ILE A 39 9.62 2.18 -4.80
CA ILE A 39 9.16 0.90 -4.24
C ILE A 39 10.34 0.08 -3.70
N LYS A 40 11.41 -0.03 -4.47
CA LYS A 40 12.62 -0.76 -4.03
C LYS A 40 13.30 -0.13 -2.82
N GLY A 41 13.05 1.14 -2.57
CA GLY A 41 13.58 1.87 -1.42
C GLY A 41 12.74 1.77 -0.14
N LEU A 42 11.53 1.20 -0.22
CA LEU A 42 10.63 1.08 0.92
C LEU A 42 10.60 -0.35 1.46
N SER A 43 10.75 -0.51 2.77
CA SER A 43 10.46 -1.79 3.44
C SER A 43 9.04 -1.80 4.01
N ASN A 44 8.56 -2.98 4.33
CA ASN A 44 7.39 -3.11 5.19
C ASN A 44 7.73 -2.68 6.61
N LEU A 45 6.72 -2.22 7.34
CA LEU A 45 6.80 -2.03 8.79
C LEU A 45 7.01 -3.39 9.46
N CYS A 46 8.01 -3.46 10.32
CA CYS A 46 8.30 -4.66 11.08
C CYS A 46 8.21 -4.36 12.58
N PHE A 47 7.32 -5.06 13.26
CA PHE A 47 7.12 -4.98 14.70
C PHE A 47 7.86 -6.14 15.37
N ASN A 48 8.95 -5.85 16.06
CA ASN A 48 9.71 -6.86 16.78
C ASN A 48 9.36 -6.81 18.26
N ARG A 49 8.57 -7.79 18.70
CA ARG A 49 8.16 -7.92 20.10
C ARG A 49 9.34 -8.21 21.03
N SER A 50 10.31 -9.01 20.60
CA SER A 50 11.43 -9.40 21.45
C SER A 50 12.28 -8.21 21.86
N THR A 51 12.50 -7.28 20.92
CA THR A 51 13.28 -6.06 21.14
C THR A 51 12.41 -4.86 21.55
N GLN A 52 11.07 -5.00 21.48
CA GLN A 52 10.10 -3.92 21.72
C GLN A 52 10.36 -2.71 20.80
N LYS A 53 10.66 -2.98 19.51
CA LYS A 53 10.97 -1.94 18.54
C LYS A 53 10.18 -2.11 17.25
N ILE A 54 9.96 -0.98 16.59
CA ILE A 54 9.38 -0.91 15.24
C ILE A 54 10.49 -0.50 14.28
N TYR A 55 10.60 -1.23 13.18
CA TYR A 55 11.60 -1.01 12.15
C TYR A 55 10.94 -0.66 10.82
N TYR A 56 11.49 0.32 10.16
CA TYR A 56 11.03 0.73 8.84
C TYR A 56 12.21 1.31 8.05
N LYS A 57 12.35 0.91 6.79
CA LYS A 57 13.35 1.47 5.89
C LYS A 57 12.66 2.32 4.82
N ARG A 58 13.13 3.55 4.67
CA ARG A 58 12.69 4.45 3.61
C ARG A 58 13.89 4.98 2.87
N LEU A 59 14.05 4.53 1.62
CA LEU A 59 15.22 4.82 0.77
C LEU A 59 16.53 4.40 1.46
N SER A 60 17.40 5.34 1.75
CA SER A 60 18.67 5.11 2.43
C SER A 60 18.60 5.22 3.97
N LYS A 61 17.43 5.60 4.51
CA LYS A 61 17.26 5.82 5.95
C LYS A 61 16.52 4.66 6.58
N THR A 62 17.07 4.16 7.69
CA THR A 62 16.40 3.22 8.57
C THR A 62 15.83 4.00 9.75
N PHE A 63 14.55 3.78 10.03
CA PHE A 63 13.85 4.34 11.16
C PHE A 63 13.64 3.21 12.17
N ILE A 64 14.05 3.47 13.40
CA ILE A 64 13.88 2.54 14.53
C ILE A 64 13.17 3.31 15.63
N PHE A 65 12.03 2.80 16.05
CA PHE A 65 11.24 3.37 17.13
C PHE A 65 11.16 2.39 18.28
N ASP A 66 11.33 2.91 19.48
CA ASP A 66 11.07 2.15 20.70
C ASP A 66 9.55 2.12 20.94
N TRP A 67 8.96 0.93 21.06
CA TRP A 67 7.52 0.75 21.25
C TRP A 67 6.99 1.57 22.43
N HIS A 68 7.67 1.52 23.56
CA HIS A 68 7.26 2.23 24.78
C HIS A 68 7.34 3.76 24.66
N ASN A 69 8.21 4.25 23.78
CA ASN A 69 8.36 5.69 23.53
C ASN A 69 7.67 6.11 22.21
N THR A 70 6.83 5.26 21.64
CA THR A 70 6.07 5.57 20.45
C THR A 70 4.73 6.13 20.84
N GLY A 71 4.38 7.27 20.26
CA GLY A 71 3.02 7.79 20.25
C GLY A 71 2.30 7.38 18.99
N GLY A 72 1.03 7.13 19.10
CA GLY A 72 0.19 6.84 17.95
C GLY A 72 -1.13 7.60 18.04
N GLY A 73 -1.79 7.70 16.92
CA GLY A 73 -3.10 8.33 16.84
C GLY A 73 -3.79 7.99 15.54
N VAL A 74 -5.11 8.15 15.56
CA VAL A 74 -5.93 8.04 14.36
C VAL A 74 -6.00 9.41 13.72
N PHE A 75 -5.62 9.49 12.45
CA PHE A 75 -5.62 10.72 11.67
C PHE A 75 -6.60 10.60 10.51
N GLN A 76 -7.36 11.64 10.31
CA GLN A 76 -8.21 11.78 9.14
C GLN A 76 -7.37 12.30 7.97
N ARG A 77 -7.49 11.64 6.83
CA ARG A 77 -6.84 12.04 5.58
C ARG A 77 -7.89 12.26 4.52
N THR A 78 -7.86 13.42 3.90
CA THR A 78 -8.73 13.71 2.77
C THR A 78 -7.88 13.76 1.51
N GLU A 79 -8.20 12.95 0.53
CA GLU A 79 -7.50 12.88 -0.75
C GLU A 79 -8.44 13.25 -1.89
N PHE A 80 -7.89 13.94 -2.86
CA PHE A 80 -8.60 14.25 -4.10
C PHE A 80 -8.26 13.20 -5.15
N GLY A 81 -9.22 12.36 -5.49
CA GLY A 81 -9.07 11.30 -6.50
C GLY A 81 -9.27 11.74 -7.95
N GLY A 82 -9.20 13.05 -8.24
CA GLY A 82 -9.37 13.60 -9.59
C GLY A 82 -10.82 13.96 -9.94
N SER A 83 -11.80 13.29 -9.39
CA SER A 83 -13.23 13.56 -9.60
C SER A 83 -14.03 13.75 -8.31
N SER A 84 -13.51 13.28 -7.19
CA SER A 84 -14.16 13.38 -5.88
C SER A 84 -13.12 13.43 -4.76
N PHE A 85 -13.54 14.01 -3.64
CA PHE A 85 -12.79 13.91 -2.39
C PHE A 85 -13.18 12.61 -1.69
N SER A 86 -12.18 11.83 -1.28
CA SER A 86 -12.36 10.69 -0.40
C SER A 86 -11.73 10.98 0.95
N THR A 87 -12.43 10.65 2.01
CA THR A 87 -11.92 10.74 3.37
C THR A 87 -11.57 9.34 3.84
N SER A 88 -10.37 9.18 4.37
CA SER A 88 -9.91 7.94 4.99
C SER A 88 -9.32 8.22 6.36
N TYR A 89 -9.31 7.21 7.21
CA TYR A 89 -8.63 7.26 8.50
C TYR A 89 -7.37 6.43 8.42
N ALA A 90 -6.30 6.91 9.01
CA ALA A 90 -5.03 6.20 9.05
C ALA A 90 -4.50 6.17 10.48
N LEU A 91 -3.85 5.08 10.83
CA LEU A 91 -3.08 4.96 12.05
C LEU A 91 -1.68 5.49 11.77
N ALA A 92 -1.24 6.44 12.57
CA ALA A 92 0.11 6.98 12.47
C ALA A 92 0.90 6.69 13.73
N PHE A 93 2.15 6.30 13.55
CA PHE A 93 3.12 6.07 14.62
C PHE A 93 4.25 7.08 14.49
N ALA A 94 4.67 7.64 15.62
CA ALA A 94 5.84 8.50 15.67
C ALA A 94 6.54 8.40 17.02
N PRO A 95 7.86 8.60 17.07
CA PRO A 95 8.56 8.73 18.33
C PRO A 95 8.05 9.96 19.08
N ARG A 96 7.81 9.83 20.36
CA ARG A 96 7.49 10.97 21.22
C ARG A 96 8.75 11.78 21.47
N ARG A 97 8.62 13.09 21.34
CA ARG A 97 9.68 14.02 21.74
C ARG A 97 9.72 14.17 23.25
N ALA A 98 10.79 14.78 23.76
CA ALA A 98 10.96 15.03 25.18
C ALA A 98 9.82 15.90 25.77
N ASP A 99 9.21 16.76 24.96
CA ASP A 99 8.05 17.58 25.31
C ASP A 99 6.70 16.83 25.20
N GLY A 100 6.72 15.54 24.84
CA GLY A 100 5.53 14.72 24.63
C GLY A 100 4.83 14.96 23.27
N SER A 101 5.31 15.90 22.46
CA SER A 101 4.72 16.22 21.16
C SER A 101 5.06 15.15 20.10
N LEU A 102 4.16 15.00 19.12
CA LEU A 102 4.36 14.20 17.92
C LEU A 102 4.55 15.13 16.73
N HIS A 103 5.52 14.86 15.89
CA HIS A 103 5.73 15.63 14.68
C HIS A 103 5.24 14.86 13.45
N GLN A 104 4.35 15.46 12.67
CA GLN A 104 3.74 14.84 11.50
C GLN A 104 4.78 14.31 10.48
N LYS A 105 5.95 14.96 10.38
CA LYS A 105 7.04 14.51 9.49
C LYS A 105 7.67 13.18 9.89
N ASP A 106 7.57 12.83 11.17
CA ASP A 106 8.15 11.61 11.74
C ASP A 106 7.12 10.47 11.79
N CYS A 107 5.87 10.73 11.37
CA CYS A 107 4.82 9.74 11.39
C CYS A 107 4.97 8.71 10.27
N LEU A 108 4.79 7.45 10.63
CA LEU A 108 4.59 6.34 9.70
C LEU A 108 3.09 6.07 9.57
N TRP A 109 2.60 6.12 8.35
CA TRP A 109 1.18 5.95 8.07
C TRP A 109 0.87 4.51 7.72
N VAL A 110 -0.17 3.97 8.34
CA VAL A 110 -0.74 2.66 8.01
C VAL A 110 -2.19 2.90 7.60
N ASP A 111 -2.46 2.79 6.32
CA ASP A 111 -3.82 2.90 5.80
C ASP A 111 -4.56 1.59 6.07
N SER A 112 -5.74 1.68 6.65
CA SER A 112 -6.46 0.50 7.12
C SER A 112 -7.94 0.49 6.79
N ASN A 113 -8.46 1.41 5.98
CA ASN A 113 -9.90 1.52 5.85
C ASN A 113 -10.44 1.67 4.43
N GLU A 114 -11.74 1.43 4.33
CA GLU A 114 -12.53 1.52 3.13
C GLU A 114 -12.75 2.98 2.72
N PRO A 115 -12.48 3.35 1.46
CA PRO A 115 -12.69 4.73 1.00
C PRO A 115 -14.17 5.12 0.93
N THR A 116 -15.08 4.14 0.79
CA THR A 116 -16.50 4.38 0.59
C THR A 116 -17.29 4.43 1.89
N ASP A 117 -16.77 3.85 2.95
CA ASP A 117 -17.35 3.86 4.29
C ASP A 117 -16.22 3.95 5.32
N PRO A 118 -15.63 5.15 5.46
CA PRO A 118 -14.50 5.35 6.37
C PRO A 118 -14.96 5.14 7.82
N ASP A 119 -14.55 4.01 8.40
CA ASP A 119 -14.85 3.67 9.80
C ASP A 119 -13.60 3.78 10.65
N ILE A 120 -13.63 4.69 11.61
CA ILE A 120 -12.60 4.85 12.61
C ILE A 120 -12.43 3.58 13.47
N LYS A 121 -13.50 2.78 13.60
CA LYS A 121 -13.50 1.55 14.38
C LYS A 121 -12.49 0.55 13.83
N HIS A 122 -12.41 0.40 12.52
CA HIS A 122 -11.45 -0.51 11.89
C HIS A 122 -9.99 -0.11 12.19
N VAL A 123 -9.69 1.18 12.18
CA VAL A 123 -8.36 1.68 12.55
C VAL A 123 -8.04 1.41 14.01
N ALA A 124 -9.04 1.56 14.89
CA ALA A 124 -8.89 1.24 16.30
C ALA A 124 -8.67 -0.27 16.53
N GLU A 125 -9.35 -1.13 15.78
CA GLU A 125 -9.14 -2.59 15.82
C GLU A 125 -7.71 -2.97 15.40
N VAL A 126 -7.18 -2.36 14.35
CA VAL A 126 -5.77 -2.56 13.94
C VAL A 126 -4.81 -2.11 15.04
N TRP A 127 -5.08 -0.97 15.68
CA TRP A 127 -4.27 -0.51 16.81
C TRP A 127 -4.28 -1.49 17.97
N GLU A 128 -5.46 -1.96 18.39
CA GLU A 128 -5.60 -2.93 19.46
C GLU A 128 -4.91 -4.26 19.13
N TYR A 129 -5.01 -4.70 17.88
CA TYR A 129 -4.30 -5.90 17.41
C TYR A 129 -2.79 -5.75 17.57
N LEU A 130 -2.22 -4.63 17.11
CA LEU A 130 -0.79 -4.36 17.22
C LEU A 130 -0.35 -4.23 18.67
N ARG A 131 -1.13 -3.52 19.50
CA ARG A 131 -0.86 -3.36 20.92
C ARG A 131 -0.84 -4.71 21.63
N HIS A 132 -1.86 -5.52 21.39
CA HIS A 132 -1.95 -6.84 21.99
C HIS A 132 -0.80 -7.75 21.55
N PHE A 133 -0.43 -7.70 20.26
CA PHE A 133 0.73 -8.46 19.77
C PHE A 133 2.03 -8.05 20.46
N MET A 134 2.27 -6.76 20.59
CA MET A 134 3.50 -6.26 21.21
C MET A 134 3.56 -6.55 22.71
N ASP A 135 2.45 -6.45 23.42
CA ASP A 135 2.38 -6.63 24.87
C ASP A 135 2.33 -8.12 25.25
N TYR A 136 1.48 -8.92 24.60
CA TYR A 136 1.18 -10.30 25.03
C TYR A 136 1.66 -11.38 24.05
N GLY A 137 1.91 -11.02 22.78
CA GLY A 137 2.35 -11.96 21.74
C GLY A 137 1.21 -12.56 20.93
N PRO A 138 1.54 -13.50 20.02
CA PRO A 138 0.59 -14.02 19.04
C PRO A 138 -0.42 -15.02 19.61
N ASP A 139 -0.14 -15.65 20.76
CA ASP A 139 -0.89 -16.82 21.24
C ASP A 139 -2.37 -16.57 21.52
N LYS A 140 -2.74 -15.32 21.77
CA LYS A 140 -4.12 -14.90 22.09
C LYS A 140 -4.74 -14.03 21.02
N LEU A 141 -4.04 -13.82 19.91
CA LEU A 141 -4.57 -13.03 18.81
C LEU A 141 -5.42 -13.90 17.89
N PRO A 142 -6.54 -13.39 17.39
CA PRO A 142 -7.24 -14.03 16.30
C PRO A 142 -6.30 -14.09 15.07
N PRO A 143 -6.46 -15.09 14.21
CA PRO A 143 -5.72 -15.11 12.95
C PRO A 143 -6.00 -13.82 12.18
N PRO A 144 -5.01 -13.27 11.45
CA PRO A 144 -5.25 -12.10 10.63
C PRO A 144 -6.40 -12.39 9.66
N GLY A 145 -7.33 -11.46 9.56
CA GLY A 145 -8.43 -11.53 8.62
C GLY A 145 -7.96 -11.50 7.16
N GLU A 146 -8.88 -11.68 6.25
CA GLU A 146 -8.58 -11.54 4.83
C GLU A 146 -8.07 -10.13 4.51
N ALA A 147 -7.19 -10.05 3.53
CA ALA A 147 -6.69 -8.77 3.06
C ALA A 147 -7.85 -7.90 2.53
N ASN A 148 -7.83 -6.63 2.87
CA ASN A 148 -8.80 -5.68 2.35
C ASN A 148 -8.58 -5.46 0.84
N TRP A 149 -9.58 -5.76 0.02
CA TRP A 149 -9.54 -5.68 -1.43
C TRP A 149 -10.34 -4.48 -2.00
N TRP A 150 -10.63 -3.46 -1.19
CA TRP A 150 -11.23 -2.23 -1.69
C TRP A 150 -10.33 -1.53 -2.73
N HIS A 151 -9.06 -1.54 -2.45
CA HIS A 151 -8.00 -1.21 -3.39
C HIS A 151 -7.06 -2.40 -3.52
N ARG A 152 -6.11 -2.29 -4.44
CA ARG A 152 -5.02 -3.25 -4.47
C ARG A 152 -4.32 -3.25 -3.10
N PRO A 153 -4.21 -4.40 -2.45
CA PRO A 153 -3.57 -4.48 -1.14
C PRO A 153 -2.17 -3.90 -1.15
N LEU A 154 -1.82 -3.12 -0.15
CA LEU A 154 -0.51 -2.46 -0.07
C LEU A 154 0.66 -3.46 0.02
N HIS A 155 0.41 -4.66 0.55
CA HIS A 155 1.41 -5.72 0.59
C HIS A 155 1.72 -6.31 -0.80
N ALA A 156 0.81 -6.15 -1.76
CA ALA A 156 1.01 -6.60 -3.13
C ALA A 156 1.49 -5.43 -4.00
N ILE A 157 2.75 -5.46 -4.39
CA ILE A 157 3.34 -4.46 -5.30
C ILE A 157 2.63 -4.49 -6.65
N CYS A 158 2.28 -5.69 -7.13
CA CYS A 158 1.45 -5.92 -8.31
C CYS A 158 0.49 -7.06 -8.04
N LEU A 159 -0.65 -7.03 -8.72
CA LEU A 159 -1.56 -8.17 -8.76
C LEU A 159 -1.02 -9.22 -9.74
N THR A 160 -1.11 -10.47 -9.36
CA THR A 160 -0.94 -11.57 -10.32
C THR A 160 -2.03 -11.50 -11.39
N PRO A 161 -1.85 -12.12 -12.57
CA PRO A 161 -2.90 -12.11 -13.60
C PRO A 161 -4.25 -12.64 -13.10
N ALA A 162 -4.26 -13.68 -12.28
CA ALA A 162 -5.48 -14.24 -11.70
C ALA A 162 -6.15 -13.30 -10.69
N GLU A 163 -5.35 -12.64 -9.84
CA GLU A 163 -5.85 -11.62 -8.91
C GLU A 163 -6.35 -10.40 -9.64
N ALA A 164 -5.64 -9.93 -10.69
CA ALA A 164 -6.08 -8.80 -11.50
C ALA A 164 -7.42 -9.08 -12.20
N TRP A 165 -7.59 -10.29 -12.70
CA TRP A 165 -8.86 -10.73 -13.28
C TRP A 165 -9.98 -10.68 -12.25
N ARG A 166 -9.81 -11.31 -11.10
CA ARG A 166 -10.82 -11.33 -10.03
C ARG A 166 -11.13 -9.94 -9.50
N HIS A 167 -10.09 -9.12 -9.32
CA HIS A 167 -10.24 -7.78 -8.78
C HIS A 167 -11.01 -6.85 -9.71
N TYR A 168 -10.69 -6.85 -11.00
CA TYR A 168 -11.26 -5.92 -11.97
C TYR A 168 -12.46 -6.46 -12.74
N ALA A 169 -12.76 -7.76 -12.68
CA ALA A 169 -13.92 -8.32 -13.37
C ALA A 169 -15.19 -7.55 -13.01
N PRO A 170 -16.06 -7.26 -13.99
CA PRO A 170 -17.29 -6.49 -13.75
C PRO A 170 -18.33 -7.25 -12.93
N TRP A 171 -18.28 -8.57 -12.94
CA TRP A 171 -19.17 -9.43 -12.15
C TRP A 171 -18.61 -9.75 -10.78
N ARG A 172 -19.48 -10.15 -9.87
CA ARG A 172 -19.06 -10.67 -8.58
C ARG A 172 -18.66 -12.14 -8.72
N THR A 173 -17.50 -12.46 -8.20
CA THR A 173 -16.97 -13.83 -8.18
C THR A 173 -17.21 -14.52 -6.83
N GLY A 174 -17.30 -13.75 -5.75
CA GLY A 174 -17.36 -14.25 -4.38
C GLY A 174 -16.04 -14.87 -3.90
N GLU A 175 -14.97 -14.76 -4.68
CA GLU A 175 -13.66 -15.32 -4.36
C GLU A 175 -12.74 -14.30 -3.68
N PRO A 176 -11.76 -14.76 -2.88
CA PRO A 176 -10.74 -13.90 -2.32
C PRO A 176 -10.01 -13.09 -3.42
N GLY A 177 -9.79 -11.80 -3.19
CA GLY A 177 -9.16 -10.92 -4.16
C GLY A 177 -10.14 -10.14 -5.03
N GLU A 178 -11.44 -10.33 -4.85
CA GLU A 178 -12.46 -9.52 -5.49
C GLU A 178 -12.45 -8.09 -4.90
N LEU A 179 -12.60 -7.09 -5.78
CA LEU A 179 -12.80 -5.71 -5.34
C LEU A 179 -14.08 -5.60 -4.50
N GLN A 180 -13.92 -5.26 -3.25
CA GLN A 180 -15.06 -5.05 -2.35
C GLN A 180 -15.89 -3.84 -2.81
N GLY A 181 -17.16 -3.84 -2.49
CA GLY A 181 -18.07 -2.75 -2.85
C GLY A 181 -18.59 -2.73 -4.28
N LYS A 182 -18.31 -3.74 -5.10
CA LYS A 182 -18.99 -3.90 -6.39
C LYS A 182 -20.48 -3.99 -6.20
N LYS A 183 -21.23 -3.07 -6.82
CA LYS A 183 -22.69 -3.04 -6.80
C LYS A 183 -23.23 -3.42 -8.16
N ASN A 184 -24.30 -4.21 -8.20
CA ASN A 184 -24.88 -4.70 -9.46
C ASN A 184 -25.31 -3.58 -10.43
N TRP A 185 -25.77 -2.44 -9.90
CA TRP A 185 -26.15 -1.30 -10.72
C TRP A 185 -24.97 -0.61 -11.41
N GLN A 186 -23.74 -0.83 -10.93
CA GLN A 186 -22.50 -0.30 -11.50
C GLN A 186 -21.90 -1.24 -12.57
N LEU A 187 -22.51 -2.41 -12.80
CA LEU A 187 -21.98 -3.42 -13.73
C LEU A 187 -21.64 -2.85 -15.12
N PRO A 188 -22.47 -2.02 -15.80
CA PRO A 188 -22.15 -1.46 -17.09
C PRO A 188 -20.88 -0.59 -17.05
N PHE A 189 -20.71 0.19 -15.99
CA PHE A 189 -19.55 1.04 -15.79
C PHE A 189 -18.27 0.20 -15.59
N TRP A 190 -18.33 -0.83 -14.75
CA TRP A 190 -17.22 -1.75 -14.53
C TRP A 190 -16.86 -2.53 -15.81
N ALA A 191 -17.84 -2.93 -16.61
CA ALA A 191 -17.61 -3.61 -17.87
C ALA A 191 -16.83 -2.75 -18.87
N VAL A 192 -17.09 -1.44 -18.92
CA VAL A 192 -16.37 -0.50 -19.77
C VAL A 192 -14.94 -0.29 -19.30
N LEU A 193 -14.73 -0.17 -17.98
CA LEU A 193 -13.40 0.06 -17.39
C LEU A 193 -12.55 -1.20 -17.28
N PHE A 194 -13.17 -2.37 -17.30
CA PHE A 194 -12.49 -3.65 -17.11
C PHE A 194 -11.30 -3.89 -18.05
N PRO A 195 -11.43 -3.74 -19.38
CA PRO A 195 -10.31 -3.99 -20.29
C PRO A 195 -9.13 -3.07 -19.99
N TYR A 196 -9.40 -1.81 -19.73
CA TYR A 196 -8.36 -0.83 -19.39
C TYR A 196 -7.65 -1.18 -18.07
N ASN A 197 -8.40 -1.39 -17.00
CA ASN A 197 -7.85 -1.69 -15.69
C ASN A 197 -7.05 -2.99 -15.68
N LEU A 198 -7.59 -4.03 -16.33
CA LEU A 198 -6.91 -5.31 -16.48
C LEU A 198 -5.59 -5.15 -17.26
N THR A 199 -5.62 -4.47 -18.40
CA THR A 199 -4.41 -4.24 -19.19
C THR A 199 -3.34 -3.50 -18.40
N VAL A 200 -3.71 -2.43 -17.70
CA VAL A 200 -2.78 -1.67 -16.86
C VAL A 200 -2.18 -2.55 -15.75
N ALA A 201 -3.00 -3.37 -15.10
CA ALA A 201 -2.53 -4.27 -14.06
C ALA A 201 -1.56 -5.34 -14.60
N LEU A 202 -1.87 -5.93 -15.75
CA LEU A 202 -1.00 -6.92 -16.41
C LEU A 202 0.32 -6.30 -16.87
N CYS A 203 0.27 -5.11 -17.49
CA CYS A 203 1.48 -4.38 -17.86
C CYS A 203 2.36 -4.08 -16.65
N TRP A 204 1.76 -3.62 -15.56
CA TRP A 204 2.49 -3.35 -14.33
C TRP A 204 3.07 -4.63 -13.71
N CYS A 205 2.34 -5.73 -13.74
CA CYS A 205 2.84 -7.04 -13.32
C CYS A 205 4.07 -7.46 -14.15
N GLY A 206 4.00 -7.29 -15.47
CA GLY A 206 5.11 -7.55 -16.39
C GLY A 206 6.35 -6.68 -16.08
N VAL A 207 6.15 -5.40 -15.80
CA VAL A 207 7.22 -4.48 -15.37
C VAL A 207 7.83 -4.95 -14.05
N CYS A 208 7.01 -5.30 -13.06
CA CYS A 208 7.48 -5.80 -11.78
C CYS A 208 8.32 -7.07 -11.93
N TRP A 209 7.88 -7.98 -12.79
CA TRP A 209 8.61 -9.19 -13.09
C TRP A 209 9.95 -8.88 -13.79
N LEU A 210 9.94 -8.07 -14.86
CA LEU A 210 11.12 -7.73 -15.66
C LEU A 210 12.19 -7.02 -14.84
N PHE A 211 11.81 -6.07 -14.01
CA PHE A 211 12.74 -5.27 -13.19
C PHE A 211 12.94 -5.82 -11.78
N ASN A 212 12.39 -7.00 -11.47
CA ASN A 212 12.43 -7.62 -10.14
C ASN A 212 12.05 -6.60 -9.04
N VAL A 213 10.88 -5.96 -9.20
CA VAL A 213 10.40 -4.92 -8.28
C VAL A 213 9.86 -5.59 -7.02
N ARG A 214 10.59 -5.45 -5.93
CA ARG A 214 10.22 -5.96 -4.61
C ARG A 214 10.45 -4.86 -3.59
N ALA A 215 9.66 -4.88 -2.51
CA ALA A 215 9.94 -4.03 -1.36
C ALA A 215 11.34 -4.32 -0.79
N ALA A 216 11.99 -3.30 -0.27
CA ALA A 216 13.25 -3.51 0.43
C ALA A 216 13.04 -4.49 1.59
N PRO A 217 13.99 -5.38 1.87
CA PRO A 217 13.92 -6.19 3.07
C PRO A 217 13.98 -5.27 4.30
N PRO A 218 13.29 -5.63 5.39
CA PRO A 218 13.47 -4.98 6.67
C PRO A 218 14.96 -4.99 7.07
N PRO A 219 15.41 -4.02 7.86
CA PRO A 219 16.77 -4.02 8.34
C PRO A 219 17.06 -5.30 9.14
N PRO A 220 18.29 -5.83 9.11
CA PRO A 220 18.63 -7.11 9.76
C PRO A 220 18.34 -7.09 11.27
N GLU A 221 18.50 -5.94 11.90
CA GLU A 221 18.19 -5.73 13.32
C GLU A 221 16.72 -6.00 13.66
N ALA A 222 15.83 -5.95 12.67
CA ALA A 222 14.42 -6.25 12.85
C ALA A 222 14.15 -7.74 13.19
N PHE A 223 15.11 -8.62 12.91
CA PHE A 223 15.01 -10.06 13.17
C PHE A 223 15.87 -10.50 14.36
N GLU A 224 16.55 -9.57 15.01
CA GLU A 224 17.34 -9.88 16.21
C GLU A 224 16.42 -10.29 17.35
N GLN A 225 16.88 -11.30 18.08
CA GLN A 225 16.26 -11.68 19.35
C GLN A 225 16.82 -10.78 20.46
N ALA A 226 15.97 -10.41 21.40
CA ALA A 226 16.44 -9.70 22.59
C ALA A 226 17.48 -10.57 23.30
N PRO A 227 18.57 -9.98 23.79
CA PRO A 227 19.51 -10.71 24.63
C PRO A 227 18.74 -11.32 25.81
N PRO A 228 19.07 -12.55 26.23
CA PRO A 228 18.38 -13.20 27.32
C PRO A 228 18.41 -12.27 28.54
N GLN A 229 17.24 -11.90 29.04
CA GLN A 229 17.15 -11.08 30.23
C GLN A 229 17.85 -11.82 31.39
N PRO A 230 18.74 -11.17 32.11
CA PRO A 230 19.34 -11.77 33.31
C PRO A 230 18.18 -12.17 34.24
N ASP A 231 18.19 -13.44 34.64
CA ASP A 231 17.16 -14.02 35.50
C ASP A 231 17.07 -13.21 36.79
N LYS A 232 16.09 -12.33 36.91
CA LYS A 232 15.81 -11.52 38.10
C LYS A 232 15.37 -12.37 39.31
N ARG A 233 15.34 -13.70 39.19
CA ARG A 233 14.86 -14.61 40.24
C ARG A 233 15.96 -15.25 41.06
N ARG A 234 17.22 -14.83 40.95
CA ARG A 234 18.25 -15.23 41.89
C ARG A 234 18.61 -14.04 42.80
N PRO A 235 17.97 -13.90 43.98
CA PRO A 235 18.59 -13.14 45.07
C PRO A 235 19.79 -13.93 45.52
N ASN A 236 20.97 -13.31 45.59
CA ASN A 236 22.15 -13.84 46.27
C ASN A 236 21.86 -14.02 47.74
#